data_5043fd974d148f0b1d9423c710319648
#
_entry.id   5043fd974d148f0b1d9423c710319648
#
_cell.length_a   1.000
_cell.length_b   1.000
_cell.length_c   1.000
_cell.angle_alpha   90.00
_cell.angle_beta   90.00
_cell.angle_gamma   90.00
#
_symmetry.space_group_name_H-M   'P 1'
#
loop_
_entity.id
_entity.type
_entity.pdbx_description
1 polymer ?
#
loop_
_entity_poly.entity_id
_entity_poly.type
_entity_poly.pdbx_seq_one_letter_code
_entity_poly.pdbx_strand_id
1 'polypeptide(L)'
;MALATETKGTIIVEHATHEGDTGSPEVQVALLSARISGLTEHLKIHRKDHHSRRGLLMMVGQRRRLLNYLSKKDIERYRALVSKLGLRR
;
A
#
# COMPACT_ATOMS: atom_id res chain seq x y z
N MET A 1 13.02 1.57 -0.35
CA MET A 1 12.85 2.98 -0.66
C MET A 1 11.76 3.56 0.21
N ALA A 2 12.07 4.63 0.88
CA ALA A 2 11.13 5.31 1.75
C ALA A 2 10.36 6.39 0.99
N LEU A 3 9.12 6.62 1.38
CA LEU A 3 8.33 7.71 0.83
C LEU A 3 8.77 9.03 1.46
N ALA A 4 8.72 10.10 0.69
CA ALA A 4 8.94 11.43 1.23
C ALA A 4 7.85 11.72 2.28
N THR A 5 8.19 12.49 3.29
CA THR A 5 7.25 12.84 4.36
C THR A 5 5.98 13.49 3.80
N GLU A 6 6.12 14.36 2.84
CA GLU A 6 4.99 15.05 2.21
C GLU A 6 4.08 14.08 1.46
N THR A 7 4.66 13.17 0.68
CA THR A 7 3.90 12.14 -0.04
C THR A 7 3.17 11.24 0.93
N LYS A 8 3.86 10.81 1.99
CA LYS A 8 3.29 9.96 3.02
C LYS A 8 2.10 10.65 3.70
N GLY A 9 2.25 11.92 4.04
CA GLY A 9 1.19 12.70 4.66
C GLY A 9 -0.03 12.83 3.77
N THR A 10 0.17 13.08 2.47
CA THR A 10 -0.91 13.16 1.50
C THR A 10 -1.68 11.85 1.41
N ILE A 11 -0.98 10.72 1.34
CA ILE A 11 -1.60 9.41 1.29
C ILE A 11 -2.43 9.14 2.54
N ILE A 12 -1.90 9.47 3.70
CA ILE A 12 -2.60 9.27 4.97
C ILE A 12 -3.92 10.06 4.97
N VAL A 13 -3.87 11.33 4.57
CA VAL A 13 -5.07 12.18 4.53
C VAL A 13 -6.11 11.65 3.56
N GLU A 14 -5.69 11.24 2.37
CA GLU A 14 -6.59 10.74 1.33
C GLU A 14 -7.32 9.45 1.73
N HIS A 15 -6.68 8.62 2.53
CA HIS A 15 -7.22 7.29 2.88
C HIS A 15 -7.67 7.17 4.33
N ALA A 16 -7.54 8.22 5.12
CA ALA A 16 -7.94 8.19 6.52
C ALA A 16 -9.44 7.91 6.66
N THR A 17 -9.80 7.10 7.63
CA THR A 17 -11.20 6.79 7.93
C THR A 17 -11.78 7.78 8.94
N HIS A 18 -10.92 8.52 9.61
CA HIS A 18 -11.29 9.57 10.55
C HIS A 18 -10.14 10.53 10.69
N GLU A 19 -10.40 11.70 11.27
CA GLU A 19 -9.34 12.68 11.51
C GLU A 19 -8.26 12.10 12.42
N GLY A 20 -7.02 12.28 12.02
CA GLY A 20 -5.87 11.75 12.76
C GLY A 20 -5.57 10.28 12.51
N ASP A 21 -6.30 9.63 11.59
CA ASP A 21 -6.05 8.23 11.26
C ASP A 21 -4.73 8.05 10.50
N THR A 22 -3.81 7.31 11.08
CA THR A 22 -2.53 6.98 10.46
C THR A 22 -2.30 5.46 10.37
N GLY A 23 -3.21 4.66 10.90
CA GLY A 23 -2.99 3.23 11.05
C GLY A 23 -4.14 2.32 10.65
N SER A 24 -5.19 2.82 10.04
CA SER A 24 -6.28 1.95 9.56
C SER A 24 -5.78 1.03 8.44
N PRO A 25 -6.45 -0.10 8.19
CA PRO A 25 -6.09 -0.96 7.05
C PRO A 25 -6.04 -0.19 5.73
N GLU A 26 -6.95 0.73 5.50
CA GLU A 26 -6.98 1.54 4.29
C GLU A 26 -5.71 2.37 4.14
N VAL A 27 -5.29 3.05 5.19
CA VAL A 27 -4.06 3.85 5.17
C VAL A 27 -2.84 2.96 4.97
N GLN A 28 -2.77 1.83 5.68
CA GLN A 28 -1.64 0.91 5.56
C GLN A 28 -1.52 0.34 4.15
N VAL A 29 -2.64 -0.07 3.54
CA VAL A 29 -2.63 -0.58 2.16
C VAL A 29 -2.22 0.51 1.18
N ALA A 30 -2.70 1.73 1.36
CA ALA A 30 -2.33 2.84 0.48
C ALA A 30 -0.84 3.14 0.55
N LEU A 31 -0.26 3.17 1.75
CA LEU A 31 1.18 3.39 1.94
C LEU A 31 2.01 2.25 1.34
N LEU A 32 1.61 1.00 1.54
CA LEU A 32 2.28 -0.15 0.94
C LEU A 32 2.21 -0.09 -0.57
N SER A 33 1.06 0.27 -1.12
CA SER A 33 0.89 0.37 -2.58
C SER A 33 1.83 1.42 -3.19
N ALA A 34 2.00 2.55 -2.52
CA ALA A 34 2.93 3.58 -2.99
C ALA A 34 4.38 3.09 -2.94
N ARG A 35 4.76 2.40 -1.88
CA ARG A 35 6.12 1.83 -1.75
C ARG A 35 6.36 0.74 -2.77
N ILE A 36 5.38 -0.13 -3.00
CA ILE A 36 5.47 -1.19 -4.01
C ILE A 36 5.69 -0.58 -5.40
N SER A 37 4.93 0.46 -5.73
CA SER A 37 5.09 1.15 -7.00
C SER A 37 6.50 1.73 -7.16
N GLY A 38 7.03 2.37 -6.11
CA GLY A 38 8.39 2.92 -6.13
C GLY A 38 9.45 1.86 -6.32
N LEU A 39 9.34 0.73 -5.61
CA LEU A 39 10.29 -0.37 -5.75
C LEU A 39 10.18 -1.05 -7.10
N THR A 40 8.98 -1.16 -7.66
CA THR A 40 8.78 -1.73 -8.98
C THR A 40 9.53 -0.90 -10.02
N GLU A 41 9.43 0.43 -9.95
CA GLU A 41 10.17 1.30 -10.85
C GLU A 41 11.68 1.19 -10.64
N HIS A 42 12.11 1.12 -9.37
CA HIS A 42 13.53 0.92 -9.04
C HIS A 42 14.07 -0.36 -9.68
N LEU A 43 13.32 -1.46 -9.60
CA LEU A 43 13.77 -2.76 -10.11
C LEU A 43 13.77 -2.83 -11.65
N LYS A 44 13.05 -1.96 -12.33
CA LYS A 44 13.14 -1.86 -13.78
C LYS A 44 14.53 -1.37 -14.22
N ILE A 45 15.15 -0.54 -13.39
CA ILE A 45 16.48 0.03 -13.64
C ILE A 45 17.56 -0.87 -13.04
N HIS A 46 17.36 -1.34 -11.83
CA HIS A 46 18.33 -2.14 -11.06
C HIS A 46 17.85 -3.59 -10.93
N ARG A 47 17.87 -4.32 -12.05
CA ARG A 47 17.31 -5.68 -12.14
C ARG A 47 17.95 -6.69 -11.21
N LYS A 48 19.21 -6.48 -10.83
CA LYS A 48 19.96 -7.40 -10.01
C LYS A 48 19.95 -7.03 -8.52
N ASP A 49 19.14 -6.07 -8.15
CA ASP A 49 19.00 -5.68 -6.74
C ASP A 49 18.08 -6.69 -6.04
N HIS A 50 18.66 -7.80 -5.60
CA HIS A 50 17.90 -8.88 -4.98
C HIS A 50 17.36 -8.50 -3.61
N HIS A 51 18.03 -7.61 -2.92
CA HIS A 51 17.56 -7.12 -1.62
C HIS A 51 16.24 -6.35 -1.76
N SER A 52 16.18 -5.44 -2.72
CA SER A 52 14.94 -4.68 -3.00
C SER A 52 13.84 -5.58 -3.51
N ARG A 53 14.17 -6.59 -4.31
CA ARG A 53 13.19 -7.56 -4.81
C ARG A 53 12.55 -8.33 -3.67
N ARG A 54 13.36 -8.76 -2.71
CA ARG A 54 12.87 -9.45 -1.52
C ARG A 54 11.94 -8.54 -0.71
N GLY A 55 12.33 -7.28 -0.52
CA GLY A 55 11.49 -6.30 0.17
C GLY A 55 10.16 -6.08 -0.53
N LEU A 56 10.18 -6.01 -1.86
CA LEU A 56 8.97 -5.88 -2.66
C LEU A 56 8.01 -7.05 -2.42
N LEU A 57 8.53 -8.28 -2.46
CA LEU A 57 7.71 -9.47 -2.24
C LEU A 57 7.09 -9.48 -0.85
N MET A 58 7.85 -9.05 0.15
CA MET A 58 7.34 -8.96 1.53
C MET A 58 6.19 -7.95 1.62
N MET A 59 6.33 -6.80 0.99
CA MET A 59 5.29 -5.77 1.01
C MET A 59 4.04 -6.20 0.25
N VAL A 60 4.19 -6.90 -0.86
CA VAL A 60 3.06 -7.46 -1.60
C VAL A 60 2.30 -8.45 -0.71
N GLY A 61 3.02 -9.30 0.02
CA GLY A 61 2.41 -10.25 0.95
C GLY A 61 1.66 -9.56 2.09
N GLN A 62 2.24 -8.50 2.66
CA GLN A 62 1.59 -7.71 3.70
C GLN A 62 0.32 -7.05 3.19
N ARG A 63 0.38 -6.46 1.98
CA ARG A 63 -0.79 -5.83 1.38
C ARG A 63 -1.91 -6.83 1.17
N ARG A 64 -1.60 -8.02 0.70
CA ARG A 64 -2.59 -9.08 0.50
C ARG A 64 -3.27 -9.46 1.82
N ARG A 65 -2.49 -9.62 2.88
CA ARG A 65 -3.06 -9.97 4.19
C ARG A 65 -3.99 -8.87 4.71
N LEU A 66 -3.60 -7.61 4.56
CA LEU A 66 -4.44 -6.49 4.98
C LEU A 66 -5.73 -6.42 4.17
N LEU A 67 -5.65 -6.63 2.86
CA LEU A 67 -6.84 -6.63 2.01
C LEU A 67 -7.78 -7.79 2.34
N ASN A 68 -7.23 -8.98 2.60
CA ASN A 68 -8.03 -10.13 3.01
C ASN A 68 -8.73 -9.87 4.34
N TYR A 69 -8.00 -9.29 5.30
CA TYR A 69 -8.58 -8.93 6.58
C TYR A 69 -9.74 -7.95 6.41
N LEU A 70 -9.52 -6.91 5.60
CA LEU A 70 -10.54 -5.88 5.38
C LEU A 70 -11.77 -6.44 4.67
N SER A 71 -11.58 -7.33 3.69
CA SER A 71 -12.71 -7.93 2.96
C SER A 71 -13.59 -8.78 3.87
N LYS A 72 -12.99 -9.42 4.87
CA LYS A 72 -13.75 -10.21 5.84
C LYS A 72 -14.44 -9.34 6.88
N LYS A 73 -13.82 -8.23 7.24
CA LYS A 73 -14.34 -7.34 8.26
C LYS A 73 -15.43 -6.43 7.72
N ASP A 74 -15.24 -5.87 6.54
CA ASP A 74 -16.18 -4.92 5.92
C ASP A 74 -15.96 -4.92 4.41
N ILE A 75 -16.79 -5.68 3.72
CA ILE A 75 -16.64 -5.85 2.26
C ILE A 75 -16.82 -4.54 1.48
N GLU A 76 -17.66 -3.64 1.96
CA GLU A 76 -17.86 -2.37 1.28
C GLU A 76 -16.61 -1.49 1.35
N ARG A 77 -15.95 -1.45 2.51
CA ARG A 77 -14.68 -0.73 2.65
C ARG A 77 -13.61 -1.33 1.74
N TYR A 78 -13.57 -2.67 1.66
CA TYR A 78 -12.64 -3.36 0.77
C TYR A 78 -12.85 -2.96 -0.68
N ARG A 79 -14.09 -3.00 -1.15
CA ARG A 79 -14.44 -2.65 -2.53
C ARG A 79 -14.09 -1.19 -2.86
N ALA A 80 -14.41 -0.28 -1.93
CA ALA A 80 -14.10 1.12 -2.11
C ALA A 80 -12.60 1.35 -2.22
N LEU A 81 -11.82 0.69 -1.39
CA LEU A 81 -10.37 0.83 -1.39
C LEU A 81 -9.76 0.27 -2.69
N VAL A 82 -10.17 -0.92 -3.11
CA VAL A 82 -9.66 -1.55 -4.33
C VAL A 82 -9.96 -0.65 -5.54
N SER A 83 -11.16 -0.12 -5.61
CA SER A 83 -11.56 0.79 -6.68
C SER A 83 -10.72 2.07 -6.67
N LYS A 84 -10.55 2.67 -5.49
CA LYS A 84 -9.81 3.92 -5.32
C LYS A 84 -8.33 3.78 -5.72
N LEU A 85 -7.72 2.65 -5.38
CA LEU A 85 -6.31 2.39 -5.68
C LEU A 85 -6.09 1.75 -7.04
N GLY A 86 -7.14 1.34 -7.73
CA GLY A 86 -7.01 0.66 -9.02
C GLY A 86 -6.38 -0.71 -8.91
N LEU A 87 -6.54 -1.37 -7.78
CA LEU A 87 -5.98 -2.72 -7.58
C LEU A 87 -6.88 -3.77 -8.19
N ARG A 88 -6.28 -4.89 -8.54
CA ARG A 88 -7.02 -6.03 -9.07
C ARG A 88 -7.62 -6.93 -8.00
N ARG A 89 -7.56 -6.56 -6.82
CA ARG A 89 -8.11 -7.30 -5.68
C ARG A 89 -7.19 -7.20 -4.51
#